data_09a5e54c410ffddfbe056b99bfd3c675
#
_entry.id   09a5e54c410ffddfbe056b99bfd3c675
#
_cell.length_a   1.000
_cell.length_b   1.000
_cell.length_c   1.000
_cell.angle_alpha   90.00
_cell.angle_beta   90.00
_cell.angle_gamma   90.00
#
_symmetry.space_group_name_H-M   'P 1'
#
loop_
_entity.id
_entity.type
_entity.pdbx_description
1 polymer ?
#
loop_
_entity_poly.entity_id
_entity_poly.type
_entity_poly.pdbx_seq_one_letter_code
_entity_poly.pdbx_strand_id
1 'polypeptide(L)'
;LMLGGCLILGSCLALGGCLMLLGACSSSPLVSPRERSDFNADWRFHLGDGLQAAQPGFADNDWRVLDLPHDWAIEGDFSQENPSGTGGGALPGGVGWYRKTFSVDKADAGKIFRIEFDGVYMNSEVFINGVSLGVRPYGYISFSYDLTPYLKWDEPNVLAVRVDNAEQPNSRWYSGCGIYRNVWLSKTGPIHVGGWGTYVTTSSVDEKQAVLNLATTLVNESDTNENVTVCSSLQDAEGREVAETRSSGKAEAGKEVVFTQQLTVKQPQLWDIDTPYLYTLVTKVMRNEECMDRYTTPVGIRTFSFDARKGFTLNGRQTKINGVCMHHDLGCLGAAVNTRAIERQLQILKEMGCNGIRCSHNPPAPELLDLCDRMGFIVMDEAFDMWRKKKTAHDYARYFNEWHERDLNDFILRDRNHPSVFMWSIG
;
A
#
# COMPACT_ATOMS: atom_id res chain seq x y z
N LEU A 1 5.68 40.66 -68.90
CA LEU A 1 5.02 40.76 -70.20
C LEU A 1 3.82 39.79 -70.26
N MET A 2 2.61 40.39 -70.40
CA MET A 2 1.44 40.02 -71.16
C MET A 2 0.87 38.63 -71.00
N LEU A 3 -0.31 38.60 -70.38
CA LEU A 3 -1.66 38.62 -71.03
C LEU A 3 -2.12 37.28 -71.63
N GLY A 4 -3.25 36.84 -71.22
CA GLY A 4 -4.08 35.95 -71.97
C GLY A 4 -5.10 35.20 -71.09
N GLY A 5 -6.28 35.84 -70.93
CA GLY A 5 -7.43 35.21 -70.33
C GLY A 5 -8.17 34.28 -71.28
N CYS A 6 -8.97 33.41 -70.73
CA CYS A 6 -10.22 32.97 -71.36
C CYS A 6 -11.19 32.40 -70.33
N LEU A 7 -12.35 32.98 -70.26
CA LEU A 7 -13.55 32.45 -69.61
C LEU A 7 -14.14 31.30 -70.42
N ILE A 8 -14.60 30.23 -69.78
CA ILE A 8 -15.76 29.46 -70.26
C ILE A 8 -16.60 29.00 -69.04
N LEU A 9 -17.84 29.36 -69.08
CA LEU A 9 -18.93 28.91 -68.23
C LEU A 9 -19.25 27.42 -68.45
N GLY A 10 -19.74 26.77 -67.43
CA GLY A 10 -20.50 25.54 -67.63
C GLY A 10 -20.78 24.67 -66.43
N SER A 11 -21.99 24.81 -65.92
CA SER A 11 -22.87 23.77 -65.37
C SER A 11 -22.71 23.27 -63.94
N CYS A 12 -23.69 23.60 -63.12
CA CYS A 12 -24.07 23.02 -61.85
C CYS A 12 -24.32 21.51 -61.92
N LEU A 13 -23.72 20.74 -61.00
CA LEU A 13 -24.28 19.46 -60.55
C LEU A 13 -24.19 19.43 -59.04
N ALA A 14 -25.35 19.48 -58.42
CA ALA A 14 -25.52 19.32 -56.95
C ALA A 14 -25.32 17.85 -56.62
N LEU A 15 -24.27 17.54 -55.86
CA LEU A 15 -24.10 16.26 -55.12
C LEU A 15 -24.20 16.53 -53.64
N GLY A 16 -25.32 16.07 -53.07
CA GLY A 16 -25.59 16.10 -51.65
C GLY A 16 -24.56 15.26 -50.91
N GLY A 17 -23.60 15.92 -50.28
CA GLY A 17 -22.66 15.30 -49.32
C GLY A 17 -23.31 15.18 -47.95
N CYS A 18 -23.66 13.95 -47.58
CA CYS A 18 -24.07 13.60 -46.24
C CYS A 18 -22.87 13.80 -45.30
N LEU A 19 -22.83 14.90 -44.56
CA LEU A 19 -21.85 15.12 -43.50
C LEU A 19 -22.21 14.20 -42.35
N MET A 20 -21.58 13.03 -42.28
CA MET A 20 -21.56 12.25 -41.02
C MET A 20 -20.74 13.04 -40.00
N LEU A 21 -21.42 13.68 -39.07
CA LEU A 21 -20.87 14.16 -37.82
C LEU A 21 -20.44 12.93 -37.02
N LEU A 22 -19.19 12.55 -37.15
CA LEU A 22 -18.51 11.71 -36.16
C LEU A 22 -18.43 12.51 -34.85
N GLY A 23 -19.47 12.36 -34.03
CA GLY A 23 -19.42 12.79 -32.65
C GLY A 23 -18.29 12.04 -31.93
N ALA A 24 -17.13 12.69 -31.81
CA ALA A 24 -16.13 12.26 -30.88
C ALA A 24 -16.77 12.40 -29.48
N CYS A 25 -17.25 11.29 -28.94
CA CYS A 25 -17.44 11.17 -27.50
C CYS A 25 -16.11 11.42 -26.82
N SER A 26 -15.86 12.65 -26.43
CA SER A 26 -14.84 12.95 -25.45
C SER A 26 -15.31 12.33 -24.13
N SER A 27 -14.90 11.09 -23.87
CA SER A 27 -14.99 10.55 -22.53
C SER A 27 -14.09 11.41 -21.64
N SER A 28 -14.69 12.33 -20.90
CA SER A 28 -14.02 12.94 -19.74
C SER A 28 -13.43 11.80 -18.93
N PRO A 29 -12.17 11.90 -18.48
CA PRO A 29 -11.61 10.87 -17.61
C PRO A 29 -12.56 10.73 -16.43
N LEU A 30 -13.14 9.53 -16.25
CA LEU A 30 -13.98 9.22 -15.11
C LEU A 30 -13.12 9.47 -13.86
N VAL A 31 -13.42 10.53 -13.13
CA VAL A 31 -12.79 10.82 -11.85
C VAL A 31 -13.00 9.59 -10.99
N SER A 32 -11.91 9.00 -10.52
CA SER A 32 -12.00 7.82 -9.64
C SER A 32 -12.75 8.21 -8.37
N PRO A 33 -13.82 7.49 -7.99
CA PRO A 33 -14.52 7.78 -6.74
C PRO A 33 -13.64 7.56 -5.50
N ARG A 34 -12.56 6.81 -5.63
CA ARG A 34 -11.50 6.64 -4.64
C ARG A 34 -10.29 7.49 -5.00
N GLU A 35 -9.81 8.22 -4.02
CA GLU A 35 -8.54 8.95 -4.10
C GLU A 35 -7.62 8.44 -2.99
N ARG A 36 -6.34 8.25 -3.29
CA ARG A 36 -5.27 7.97 -2.32
C ARG A 36 -4.12 8.88 -2.68
N SER A 37 -3.86 9.86 -1.83
CA SER A 37 -2.84 10.88 -2.07
C SER A 37 -1.66 10.71 -1.11
N ASP A 38 -0.48 11.03 -1.62
CA ASP A 38 0.72 11.19 -0.80
C ASP A 38 0.49 12.27 0.26
N PHE A 39 0.81 11.94 1.51
CA PHE A 39 0.64 12.85 2.63
C PHE A 39 1.97 13.14 3.35
N ASN A 40 3.09 12.89 2.68
CA ASN A 40 4.44 12.92 3.26
C ASN A 40 5.02 14.33 3.42
N ALA A 41 4.66 15.30 2.59
CA ALA A 41 5.27 16.63 2.58
C ALA A 41 4.91 17.49 3.80
N ASP A 42 5.76 18.47 4.14
CA ASP A 42 5.48 19.57 5.05
C ASP A 42 5.03 19.20 6.47
N TRP A 43 5.63 18.19 7.08
CA TRP A 43 5.43 17.88 8.49
C TRP A 43 6.32 18.73 9.38
N ARG A 44 5.81 19.16 10.52
CA ARG A 44 6.56 19.77 11.59
C ARG A 44 7.02 18.71 12.58
N PHE A 45 8.31 18.69 12.90
CA PHE A 45 8.91 17.69 13.78
C PHE A 45 9.61 18.35 14.96
N HIS A 46 9.47 17.72 16.13
CA HIS A 46 10.19 18.07 17.35
C HIS A 46 10.62 16.81 18.09
N LEU A 47 11.91 16.73 18.43
CA LEU A 47 12.45 15.70 19.30
C LEU A 47 12.30 16.13 20.75
N GLY A 48 11.54 15.42 21.53
CA GLY A 48 11.18 15.70 22.91
C GLY A 48 9.75 15.29 23.21
N ASP A 49 9.39 15.18 24.49
CA ASP A 49 8.04 14.84 24.90
C ASP A 49 7.26 16.08 25.37
N GLY A 50 5.93 16.04 25.15
CA GLY A 50 5.03 17.10 25.57
C GLY A 50 3.61 16.86 25.08
N LEU A 51 2.76 16.24 25.89
CA LEU A 51 1.39 15.86 25.51
C LEU A 51 0.52 17.03 25.00
N GLN A 52 0.87 18.28 25.34
CA GLN A 52 0.17 19.45 24.81
C GLN A 52 0.29 19.58 23.29
N ALA A 53 1.31 18.95 22.68
CA ALA A 53 1.51 18.93 21.24
C ALA A 53 0.37 18.23 20.47
N ALA A 54 -0.47 17.43 21.13
CA ALA A 54 -1.69 16.88 20.55
C ALA A 54 -2.77 17.93 20.26
N GLN A 55 -2.73 19.09 20.99
CA GLN A 55 -3.78 20.09 20.92
C GLN A 55 -3.68 20.94 19.64
N PRO A 56 -4.81 21.27 18.97
CA PRO A 56 -4.79 22.06 17.74
C PRO A 56 -4.16 23.45 17.92
N GLY A 57 -4.39 24.09 19.07
CA GLY A 57 -3.87 25.43 19.38
C GLY A 57 -2.43 25.47 19.87
N PHE A 58 -1.72 24.33 19.89
CA PHE A 58 -0.33 24.28 20.28
C PHE A 58 0.55 25.06 19.26
N ALA A 59 1.45 25.91 19.76
CA ALA A 59 2.35 26.69 18.92
C ALA A 59 3.54 25.81 18.49
N ASP A 60 3.62 25.50 17.21
CA ASP A 60 4.66 24.66 16.59
C ASP A 60 5.48 25.42 15.52
N ASN A 61 5.45 26.76 15.55
CA ASN A 61 6.09 27.61 14.53
C ASN A 61 7.61 27.46 14.48
N ASP A 62 8.23 27.10 15.60
CA ASP A 62 9.67 26.88 15.77
C ASP A 62 10.09 25.43 15.50
N TRP A 63 9.13 24.54 15.22
CA TRP A 63 9.45 23.18 14.88
C TRP A 63 10.04 23.06 13.47
N ARG A 64 10.96 22.12 13.31
CA ARG A 64 11.58 21.84 12.01
C ARG A 64 10.53 21.31 11.03
N VAL A 65 10.49 21.88 9.82
CA VAL A 65 9.69 21.36 8.70
C VAL A 65 10.52 20.33 7.96
N LEU A 66 9.91 19.19 7.68
CA LEU A 66 10.52 18.09 6.94
C LEU A 66 9.46 17.26 6.19
N ASP A 67 9.94 16.46 5.26
CA ASP A 67 9.14 15.47 4.55
C ASP A 67 9.37 14.08 5.12
N LEU A 68 8.33 13.24 5.06
CA LEU A 68 8.39 11.81 5.36
C LEU A 68 8.81 11.01 4.12
N PRO A 69 9.35 9.82 4.28
CA PRO A 69 9.74 9.12 5.53
C PRO A 69 10.91 9.77 6.26
N HIS A 70 10.88 9.69 7.60
CA HIS A 70 11.88 10.33 8.45
C HIS A 70 12.31 9.41 9.60
N ASP A 71 13.62 9.35 9.83
CA ASP A 71 14.25 8.61 10.92
C ASP A 71 15.19 9.55 11.69
N TRP A 72 14.75 10.00 12.87
CA TRP A 72 15.59 10.95 13.64
C TRP A 72 16.80 10.30 14.31
N ALA A 73 16.80 8.95 14.47
CA ALA A 73 17.92 8.30 15.12
C ALA A 73 19.22 8.45 14.32
N ILE A 74 19.14 8.36 12.96
CA ILE A 74 20.32 8.49 12.09
C ILE A 74 20.89 9.92 12.08
N GLU A 75 20.16 10.90 12.56
CA GLU A 75 20.61 12.29 12.67
C GLU A 75 21.43 12.55 13.93
N GLY A 76 21.38 11.62 14.90
CA GLY A 76 22.10 11.72 16.16
C GLY A 76 23.50 11.11 16.12
N ASP A 77 24.29 11.39 17.15
CA ASP A 77 25.65 10.93 17.27
C ASP A 77 25.72 9.46 17.71
N PHE A 78 26.64 8.72 17.13
CA PHE A 78 27.00 7.37 17.60
C PHE A 78 27.66 7.44 18.96
N SER A 79 27.13 6.73 19.94
CA SER A 79 27.72 6.65 21.28
C SER A 79 27.47 5.27 21.91
N GLN A 80 28.47 4.77 22.63
CA GLN A 80 28.31 3.56 23.45
C GLN A 80 27.35 3.76 24.62
N GLU A 81 27.06 5.02 24.99
CA GLU A 81 26.13 5.40 26.05
C GLU A 81 24.67 5.40 25.58
N ASN A 82 24.44 5.37 24.26
CA ASN A 82 23.09 5.31 23.73
C ASN A 82 22.40 4.00 24.12
N PRO A 83 21.14 4.04 24.59
CA PRO A 83 20.44 2.89 25.17
C PRO A 83 20.16 1.78 24.15
N SER A 84 20.21 2.08 22.84
CA SER A 84 20.07 1.09 21.77
C SER A 84 21.17 0.03 21.77
N GLY A 85 22.36 0.37 22.32
CA GLY A 85 23.52 -0.49 22.32
C GLY A 85 24.03 -0.84 20.93
N THR A 86 25.00 -1.75 20.85
CA THR A 86 25.59 -2.17 19.56
C THR A 86 24.58 -2.83 18.63
N GLY A 87 23.64 -3.61 19.18
CA GLY A 87 22.58 -4.26 18.40
C GLY A 87 21.62 -3.29 17.71
N GLY A 88 21.37 -2.13 18.32
CA GLY A 88 20.54 -1.06 17.75
C GLY A 88 21.34 0.03 17.03
N GLY A 89 22.64 -0.23 16.73
CA GLY A 89 23.49 0.69 15.98
C GLY A 89 24.13 1.79 16.81
N ALA A 90 24.04 1.73 18.15
CA ALA A 90 24.58 2.74 19.08
C ALA A 90 24.09 4.17 18.77
N LEU A 91 22.88 4.31 18.24
CA LEU A 91 22.20 5.56 17.91
C LEU A 91 21.12 5.91 18.96
N PRO A 92 20.76 7.20 19.11
CA PRO A 92 19.79 7.62 20.11
C PRO A 92 18.38 7.11 19.82
N GLY A 93 17.60 6.98 20.89
CA GLY A 93 16.14 6.77 20.82
C GLY A 93 15.39 8.05 21.15
N GLY A 94 14.36 7.93 22.01
CA GLY A 94 13.64 9.07 22.55
C GLY A 94 12.18 9.14 22.14
N VAL A 95 11.55 10.30 22.39
CA VAL A 95 10.19 10.60 21.99
C VAL A 95 10.21 11.72 20.96
N GLY A 96 9.48 11.54 19.88
CA GLY A 96 9.35 12.56 18.84
C GLY A 96 7.88 12.86 18.52
N TRP A 97 7.60 14.10 18.18
CA TRP A 97 6.30 14.56 17.75
C TRP A 97 6.33 15.04 16.31
N TYR A 98 5.32 14.64 15.56
CA TYR A 98 5.05 15.11 14.21
C TYR A 98 3.70 15.79 14.18
N ARG A 99 3.60 16.93 13.48
CA ARG A 99 2.35 17.68 13.32
C ARG A 99 2.19 18.12 11.87
N LYS A 100 0.96 18.04 11.37
CA LYS A 100 0.60 18.54 10.04
C LYS A 100 -0.76 19.20 10.08
N THR A 101 -0.83 20.41 9.53
CA THR A 101 -2.10 21.12 9.32
C THR A 101 -2.55 20.92 7.89
N PHE A 102 -3.82 20.59 7.70
CA PHE A 102 -4.43 20.38 6.38
C PHE A 102 -5.89 20.80 6.38
N SER A 103 -6.46 21.00 5.21
CA SER A 103 -7.89 21.34 5.05
C SER A 103 -8.58 20.32 4.15
N VAL A 104 -9.85 20.10 4.37
CA VAL A 104 -10.74 19.28 3.54
C VAL A 104 -11.89 20.14 3.07
N ASP A 105 -12.24 19.99 1.79
CA ASP A 105 -13.32 20.75 1.16
C ASP A 105 -14.69 20.24 1.63
N LYS A 106 -15.60 21.15 1.94
CA LYS A 106 -17.00 20.83 2.26
C LYS A 106 -17.74 20.13 1.13
N ALA A 107 -17.29 20.28 -0.11
CA ALA A 107 -17.82 19.52 -1.25
C ALA A 107 -17.59 18.00 -1.12
N ASP A 108 -16.63 17.59 -0.31
CA ASP A 108 -16.37 16.18 0.02
C ASP A 108 -17.16 15.69 1.25
N ALA A 109 -18.05 16.50 1.82
CA ALA A 109 -18.90 16.06 2.92
C ALA A 109 -19.73 14.83 2.52
N GLY A 110 -19.72 13.79 3.37
CA GLY A 110 -20.34 12.50 3.07
C GLY A 110 -19.37 11.47 2.47
N LYS A 111 -18.13 11.83 2.17
CA LYS A 111 -17.04 10.87 1.90
C LYS A 111 -16.34 10.44 3.18
N ILE A 112 -15.68 9.30 3.10
CA ILE A 112 -14.91 8.71 4.19
C ILE A 112 -13.44 9.05 3.97
N PHE A 113 -12.82 9.64 5.00
CA PHE A 113 -11.41 10.01 5.00
C PHE A 113 -10.63 9.11 5.96
N ARG A 114 -9.58 8.46 5.48
CA ARG A 114 -8.67 7.66 6.29
C ARG A 114 -7.24 8.13 6.15
N ILE A 115 -6.54 8.20 7.28
CA ILE A 115 -5.09 8.33 7.31
C ILE A 115 -4.48 6.94 7.42
N GLU A 116 -3.51 6.63 6.54
CA GLU A 116 -2.82 5.36 6.48
C GLU A 116 -1.34 5.57 6.75
N PHE A 117 -0.76 4.79 7.65
CA PHE A 117 0.67 4.78 7.95
C PHE A 117 1.24 3.42 7.54
N ASP A 118 2.26 3.41 6.69
CA ASP A 118 2.92 2.16 6.29
C ASP A 118 3.86 1.62 7.37
N GLY A 119 4.25 2.46 8.33
CA GLY A 119 5.00 2.06 9.52
C GLY A 119 5.52 3.24 10.32
N VAL A 120 5.42 3.15 11.64
CA VAL A 120 5.90 4.15 12.61
C VAL A 120 6.63 3.45 13.75
N TYR A 121 7.91 3.66 13.93
CA TYR A 121 8.71 2.98 14.94
C TYR A 121 9.00 3.89 16.13
N MET A 122 8.41 3.59 17.31
CA MET A 122 7.35 2.65 17.67
C MET A 122 6.38 3.30 18.67
N ASN A 123 5.41 2.52 19.19
CA ASN A 123 4.41 3.03 20.17
C ASN A 123 3.78 4.35 19.71
N SER A 124 3.39 4.39 18.43
CA SER A 124 2.78 5.59 17.87
C SER A 124 1.39 5.84 18.44
N GLU A 125 1.11 7.07 18.85
CA GLU A 125 -0.22 7.55 19.16
C GLU A 125 -0.60 8.66 18.20
N VAL A 126 -1.75 8.51 17.54
CA VAL A 126 -2.22 9.43 16.50
C VAL A 126 -3.39 10.25 17.02
N PHE A 127 -3.36 11.55 16.77
CA PHE A 127 -4.39 12.50 17.19
C PHE A 127 -4.90 13.29 15.99
N ILE A 128 -6.20 13.48 15.92
CA ILE A 128 -6.86 14.43 15.01
C ILE A 128 -7.59 15.49 15.83
N ASN A 129 -7.26 16.76 15.60
CA ASN A 129 -7.89 17.90 16.30
C ASN A 129 -7.88 17.77 17.84
N GLY A 130 -6.84 17.12 18.41
CA GLY A 130 -6.69 16.88 19.84
C GLY A 130 -7.36 15.61 20.35
N VAL A 131 -8.07 14.87 19.52
CA VAL A 131 -8.71 13.59 19.87
C VAL A 131 -7.77 12.45 19.53
N SER A 132 -7.44 11.58 20.49
CA SER A 132 -6.64 10.38 20.25
C SER A 132 -7.44 9.35 19.46
N LEU A 133 -6.83 8.86 18.37
CA LEU A 133 -7.37 7.78 17.55
C LEU A 133 -6.90 6.39 18.03
N GLY A 134 -5.92 6.36 18.92
CA GLY A 134 -5.38 5.15 19.53
C GLY A 134 -3.88 4.99 19.35
N VAL A 135 -3.37 3.92 19.93
CA VAL A 135 -1.93 3.57 19.93
C VAL A 135 -1.70 2.33 19.08
N ARG A 136 -0.56 2.32 18.37
CA ARG A 136 -0.02 1.13 17.69
C ARG A 136 1.41 0.88 18.18
N PRO A 137 1.62 -0.18 18.97
CA PRO A 137 2.94 -0.43 19.56
C PRO A 137 3.92 -1.07 18.57
N TYR A 138 3.45 -1.91 17.63
CA TYR A 138 4.33 -2.62 16.69
C TYR A 138 4.71 -1.72 15.51
N GLY A 139 5.98 -1.37 15.44
CA GLY A 139 6.46 -0.35 14.51
C GLY A 139 6.57 -0.77 13.04
N TYR A 140 6.40 -2.06 12.71
CA TYR A 140 6.63 -2.59 11.37
C TYR A 140 5.37 -2.86 10.56
N ILE A 141 4.20 -2.69 11.17
CA ILE A 141 2.92 -2.97 10.52
C ILE A 141 2.28 -1.70 9.97
N SER A 142 1.60 -1.81 8.83
CA SER A 142 0.76 -0.75 8.30
C SER A 142 -0.57 -0.71 9.04
N PHE A 143 -1.10 0.49 9.27
CA PHE A 143 -2.36 0.70 9.97
C PHE A 143 -3.06 1.97 9.48
N SER A 144 -4.37 2.07 9.73
CA SER A 144 -5.14 3.24 9.36
C SER A 144 -6.12 3.65 10.46
N TYR A 145 -6.52 4.92 10.39
CA TYR A 145 -7.58 5.49 11.23
C TYR A 145 -8.60 6.25 10.38
N ASP A 146 -9.86 6.16 10.77
CA ASP A 146 -10.92 6.99 10.22
C ASP A 146 -10.86 8.40 10.81
N LEU A 147 -10.68 9.40 9.97
CA LEU A 147 -10.67 10.81 10.35
C LEU A 147 -12.05 11.45 10.27
N THR A 148 -12.96 10.87 9.49
CA THR A 148 -14.24 11.46 9.09
C THR A 148 -15.05 12.07 10.23
N PRO A 149 -15.23 11.40 11.40
CA PRO A 149 -16.03 11.93 12.49
C PRO A 149 -15.46 13.17 13.18
N TYR A 150 -14.17 13.46 12.93
CA TYR A 150 -13.41 14.49 13.63
C TYR A 150 -13.04 15.68 12.74
N LEU A 151 -13.31 15.59 11.41
CA LEU A 151 -12.93 16.61 10.45
C LEU A 151 -13.78 17.87 10.59
N LYS A 152 -13.11 19.01 10.46
CA LYS A 152 -13.71 20.33 10.30
C LYS A 152 -13.66 20.68 8.82
N TRP A 153 -14.82 20.97 8.24
CA TRP A 153 -14.97 21.27 6.82
C TRP A 153 -14.62 22.73 6.55
N ASP A 154 -13.85 23.00 5.49
CA ASP A 154 -13.35 24.34 5.09
C ASP A 154 -12.55 25.06 6.18
N GLU A 155 -12.10 24.33 7.21
CA GLU A 155 -11.29 24.84 8.31
C GLU A 155 -9.99 24.04 8.43
N PRO A 156 -8.96 24.59 9.10
CA PRO A 156 -7.75 23.83 9.40
C PRO A 156 -8.02 22.65 10.33
N ASN A 157 -7.55 21.48 9.94
CA ASN A 157 -7.46 20.29 10.77
C ASN A 157 -5.99 20.05 11.14
N VAL A 158 -5.74 19.55 12.33
CA VAL A 158 -4.39 19.23 12.81
C VAL A 158 -4.30 17.75 13.10
N LEU A 159 -3.42 17.08 12.35
CA LEU A 159 -2.98 15.73 12.65
C LEU A 159 -1.70 15.80 13.46
N ALA A 160 -1.65 15.10 14.61
CA ALA A 160 -0.46 14.99 15.42
C ALA A 160 -0.13 13.52 15.70
N VAL A 161 1.15 13.17 15.69
CA VAL A 161 1.63 11.82 15.95
C VAL A 161 2.75 11.87 16.97
N ARG A 162 2.54 11.22 18.11
CA ARG A 162 3.58 10.96 19.11
C ARG A 162 4.20 9.61 18.82
N VAL A 163 5.51 9.57 18.76
CA VAL A 163 6.27 8.33 18.55
C VAL A 163 7.21 8.14 19.73
N ASP A 164 7.10 7.00 20.42
CA ASP A 164 7.86 6.73 21.64
C ASP A 164 8.78 5.52 21.45
N ASN A 165 10.05 5.80 21.18
CA ASN A 165 11.13 4.82 21.13
C ASN A 165 12.20 5.10 22.19
N ALA A 166 11.79 5.55 23.39
CA ALA A 166 12.69 5.86 24.49
C ALA A 166 13.23 4.60 25.21
N GLU A 167 12.38 3.58 25.36
CA GLU A 167 12.78 2.34 26.04
C GLU A 167 13.53 1.39 25.10
N GLN A 168 14.84 1.25 25.34
CA GLN A 168 15.74 0.43 24.53
C GLN A 168 16.68 -0.41 25.43
N PRO A 169 17.33 -1.50 24.91
CA PRO A 169 17.17 -2.06 23.56
C PRO A 169 15.82 -2.77 23.39
N ASN A 170 15.17 -2.57 22.25
CA ASN A 170 13.90 -3.19 21.92
C ASN A 170 13.92 -4.03 20.64
N SER A 171 15.07 -4.09 19.97
CA SER A 171 15.37 -5.00 18.86
C SER A 171 16.82 -5.46 18.93
N ARG A 172 17.19 -6.38 18.04
CA ARG A 172 18.57 -6.90 17.92
C ARG A 172 19.30 -6.37 16.68
N TRP A 173 18.70 -5.41 16.00
CA TRP A 173 19.22 -4.71 14.82
C TRP A 173 18.79 -3.25 14.88
N TYR A 174 19.34 -2.43 14.00
CA TYR A 174 18.95 -1.04 13.87
C TYR A 174 17.52 -0.93 13.35
N SER A 175 16.64 -0.31 14.12
CA SER A 175 15.21 -0.20 13.78
C SER A 175 14.78 1.19 13.35
N GLY A 176 15.60 2.21 13.63
CA GLY A 176 15.25 3.60 13.40
C GLY A 176 14.24 4.17 14.40
N CYS A 177 13.83 5.41 14.18
CA CYS A 177 12.88 6.13 15.03
C CYS A 177 12.03 7.07 14.18
N GLY A 178 10.71 7.04 14.34
CA GLY A 178 9.85 8.03 13.69
C GLY A 178 8.84 7.46 12.72
N ILE A 179 8.26 8.34 11.93
CA ILE A 179 7.41 7.96 10.78
C ILE A 179 8.34 7.62 9.62
N TYR A 180 8.87 6.39 9.67
CA TYR A 180 9.96 5.98 8.78
C TYR A 180 9.49 5.34 7.46
N ARG A 181 8.17 5.20 7.28
CA ARG A 181 7.51 4.75 6.05
C ARG A 181 6.49 5.80 5.59
N ASN A 182 5.93 5.60 4.41
CA ASN A 182 5.01 6.55 3.81
C ASN A 182 3.71 6.72 4.59
N VAL A 183 3.11 7.90 4.44
CA VAL A 183 1.78 8.26 4.95
C VAL A 183 0.90 8.66 3.79
N TRP A 184 -0.34 8.17 3.82
CA TRP A 184 -1.33 8.37 2.76
C TRP A 184 -2.63 8.90 3.34
N LEU A 185 -3.25 9.83 2.63
CA LEU A 185 -4.63 10.24 2.89
C LEU A 185 -5.52 9.62 1.82
N SER A 186 -6.44 8.75 2.24
CA SER A 186 -7.42 8.14 1.34
C SER A 186 -8.80 8.76 1.54
N LYS A 187 -9.54 8.87 0.42
CA LYS A 187 -10.89 9.40 0.37
C LYS A 187 -11.75 8.47 -0.49
N THR A 188 -12.86 7.99 0.05
CA THR A 188 -13.79 7.08 -0.62
C THR A 188 -15.23 7.53 -0.44
N GLY A 189 -16.15 6.98 -1.26
CA GLY A 189 -17.57 6.99 -0.93
C GLY A 189 -17.88 6.07 0.26
N PRO A 190 -19.10 6.15 0.81
CA PRO A 190 -19.48 5.32 1.97
C PRO A 190 -19.62 3.83 1.62
N ILE A 191 -19.73 3.48 0.34
CA ILE A 191 -19.74 2.10 -0.15
C ILE A 191 -18.47 1.89 -0.96
N HIS A 192 -17.56 1.09 -0.46
CA HIS A 192 -16.25 0.93 -1.07
C HIS A 192 -15.62 -0.44 -0.75
N VAL A 193 -14.60 -0.80 -1.51
CA VAL A 193 -13.73 -1.94 -1.19
C VAL A 193 -12.93 -1.59 0.06
N GLY A 194 -12.97 -2.45 1.07
CA GLY A 194 -12.24 -2.26 2.33
C GLY A 194 -10.73 -2.14 2.13
N GLY A 195 -10.03 -1.69 3.14
CA GLY A 195 -8.57 -1.68 3.16
C GLY A 195 -8.03 -3.10 2.94
N TRP A 196 -7.12 -3.29 1.97
CA TRP A 196 -6.63 -4.62 1.53
C TRP A 196 -7.76 -5.62 1.24
N GLY A 197 -8.92 -5.11 0.81
CA GLY A 197 -10.18 -5.86 0.73
C GLY A 197 -10.27 -6.85 -0.43
N THR A 198 -9.29 -6.90 -1.34
CA THR A 198 -9.23 -7.92 -2.40
C THR A 198 -8.31 -9.06 -2.01
N TYR A 199 -8.67 -10.26 -2.42
CA TYR A 199 -7.81 -11.44 -2.31
C TYR A 199 -7.91 -12.26 -3.59
N VAL A 200 -6.75 -12.48 -4.22
CA VAL A 200 -6.63 -13.18 -5.51
C VAL A 200 -5.77 -14.42 -5.32
N THR A 201 -6.30 -15.57 -5.71
CA THR A 201 -5.54 -16.83 -5.70
C THR A 201 -5.61 -17.53 -7.04
N THR A 202 -4.51 -18.14 -7.47
CA THR A 202 -4.47 -19.00 -8.65
C THR A 202 -4.96 -20.39 -8.25
N SER A 203 -6.14 -20.79 -8.73
CA SER A 203 -6.77 -22.07 -8.42
C SER A 203 -6.20 -23.20 -9.28
N SER A 204 -5.99 -22.94 -10.57
CA SER A 204 -5.38 -23.89 -11.50
C SER A 204 -4.70 -23.13 -12.65
N VAL A 205 -3.67 -23.77 -13.21
CA VAL A 205 -2.97 -23.29 -14.40
C VAL A 205 -2.66 -24.49 -15.30
N ASP A 206 -2.95 -24.36 -16.58
CA ASP A 206 -2.47 -25.23 -17.64
C ASP A 206 -1.95 -24.39 -18.83
N GLU A 207 -1.54 -25.05 -19.91
CA GLU A 207 -1.01 -24.39 -21.10
C GLU A 207 -2.01 -23.47 -21.82
N LYS A 208 -3.30 -23.64 -21.57
CA LYS A 208 -4.38 -22.92 -22.28
C LYS A 208 -5.03 -21.85 -21.42
N GLN A 209 -5.07 -22.05 -20.11
CA GLN A 209 -5.80 -21.15 -19.22
C GLN A 209 -5.29 -21.19 -17.79
N ALA A 210 -5.58 -20.11 -17.06
CA ALA A 210 -5.52 -20.05 -15.60
C ALA A 210 -6.89 -19.70 -15.04
N VAL A 211 -7.21 -20.27 -13.90
CA VAL A 211 -8.42 -19.95 -13.13
C VAL A 211 -8.02 -19.22 -11.86
N LEU A 212 -8.53 -18.01 -11.68
CA LEU A 212 -8.33 -17.20 -10.49
C LEU A 212 -9.60 -17.19 -9.63
N ASN A 213 -9.46 -17.39 -8.34
CA ASN A 213 -10.51 -17.14 -7.37
C ASN A 213 -10.30 -15.73 -6.79
N LEU A 214 -11.36 -14.95 -6.75
CA LEU A 214 -11.37 -13.60 -6.23
C LEU A 214 -12.30 -13.54 -5.01
N ALA A 215 -11.86 -12.90 -3.95
CA ALA A 215 -12.71 -12.49 -2.84
C ALA A 215 -12.55 -10.98 -2.66
N THR A 216 -13.67 -10.25 -2.68
CA THR A 216 -13.70 -8.80 -2.49
C THR A 216 -14.53 -8.48 -1.27
N THR A 217 -13.91 -7.93 -0.23
CA THR A 217 -14.59 -7.40 0.94
C THR A 217 -15.06 -5.98 0.63
N LEU A 218 -16.36 -5.80 0.61
CA LEU A 218 -17.02 -4.51 0.45
C LEU A 218 -17.48 -4.01 1.82
N VAL A 219 -17.25 -2.75 2.10
CA VAL A 219 -17.72 -2.06 3.30
C VAL A 219 -18.82 -1.10 2.92
N ASN A 220 -19.95 -1.13 3.66
CA ASN A 220 -21.01 -0.14 3.56
C ASN A 220 -21.08 0.65 4.87
N GLU A 221 -20.51 1.83 4.89
CA GLU A 221 -20.52 2.75 6.04
C GLU A 221 -21.71 3.74 6.00
N SER A 222 -22.65 3.56 5.06
CA SER A 222 -23.90 4.33 5.06
C SER A 222 -24.93 3.72 6.01
N ASP A 223 -26.00 4.46 6.26
CA ASP A 223 -27.15 4.05 7.07
C ASP A 223 -28.23 3.30 6.27
N THR A 224 -27.99 3.04 4.98
CA THR A 224 -28.92 2.39 4.08
C THR A 224 -28.39 1.08 3.52
N ASN A 225 -29.31 0.13 3.28
CA ASN A 225 -29.00 -1.09 2.55
C ASN A 225 -28.96 -0.80 1.05
N GLU A 226 -27.95 -1.26 0.36
CA GLU A 226 -27.77 -1.01 -1.05
C GLU A 226 -27.62 -2.31 -1.84
N ASN A 227 -28.19 -2.36 -3.05
CA ASN A 227 -27.89 -3.42 -4.00
C ASN A 227 -26.75 -2.97 -4.90
N VAL A 228 -25.69 -3.75 -4.93
CA VAL A 228 -24.47 -3.44 -5.65
C VAL A 228 -24.05 -4.57 -6.58
N THR A 229 -23.27 -4.23 -7.59
CA THR A 229 -22.61 -5.18 -8.47
C THR A 229 -21.10 -4.96 -8.40
N VAL A 230 -20.36 -5.98 -8.04
CA VAL A 230 -18.90 -6.01 -8.10
C VAL A 230 -18.50 -6.50 -9.50
N CYS A 231 -17.84 -5.63 -10.25
CA CYS A 231 -17.30 -5.92 -11.58
C CYS A 231 -15.77 -6.01 -11.46
N SER A 232 -15.21 -7.17 -11.76
CA SER A 232 -13.78 -7.45 -11.69
C SER A 232 -13.23 -7.71 -13.09
N SER A 233 -12.34 -6.84 -13.55
CA SER A 233 -11.69 -6.89 -14.85
C SER A 233 -10.17 -7.04 -14.68
N LEU A 234 -9.59 -8.07 -15.29
CA LEU A 234 -8.15 -8.28 -15.32
C LEU A 234 -7.56 -7.65 -16.56
N GLN A 235 -6.60 -6.77 -16.37
CA GLN A 235 -5.90 -6.07 -17.45
C GLN A 235 -4.45 -6.56 -17.57
N ASP A 236 -3.96 -6.66 -18.79
CA ASP A 236 -2.55 -6.95 -19.08
C ASP A 236 -1.65 -5.73 -18.82
N ALA A 237 -0.35 -5.87 -19.08
CA ALA A 237 0.64 -4.79 -18.87
C ALA A 237 0.39 -3.56 -19.77
N GLU A 238 -0.33 -3.72 -20.88
CA GLU A 238 -0.73 -2.64 -21.78
C GLU A 238 -2.10 -2.04 -21.44
N GLY A 239 -2.74 -2.52 -20.35
CA GLY A 239 -4.05 -2.03 -19.88
C GLY A 239 -5.24 -2.59 -20.66
N ARG A 240 -5.04 -3.62 -21.50
CA ARG A 240 -6.13 -4.29 -22.23
C ARG A 240 -6.82 -5.30 -21.33
N GLU A 241 -8.13 -5.30 -21.33
CA GLU A 241 -8.92 -6.28 -20.61
C GLU A 241 -8.74 -7.69 -21.22
N VAL A 242 -8.30 -8.65 -20.42
CA VAL A 242 -8.06 -10.05 -20.83
C VAL A 242 -9.09 -11.02 -20.26
N ALA A 243 -9.78 -10.63 -19.19
CA ALA A 243 -10.87 -11.39 -18.59
C ALA A 243 -11.73 -10.50 -17.70
N GLU A 244 -13.03 -10.78 -17.59
CA GLU A 244 -13.94 -10.10 -16.67
C GLU A 244 -14.90 -11.07 -16.00
N THR A 245 -15.44 -10.67 -14.85
CA THR A 245 -16.51 -11.35 -14.13
C THR A 245 -17.32 -10.34 -13.32
N ARG A 246 -18.57 -10.69 -13.00
CA ARG A 246 -19.50 -9.83 -12.26
C ARG A 246 -20.29 -10.63 -11.24
N SER A 247 -20.59 -10.04 -10.11
CA SER A 247 -21.50 -10.60 -9.11
C SER A 247 -22.30 -9.49 -8.46
N SER A 248 -23.59 -9.73 -8.24
CA SER A 248 -24.50 -8.77 -7.60
C SER A 248 -24.93 -9.30 -6.24
N GLY A 249 -25.16 -8.39 -5.31
CA GLY A 249 -25.59 -8.72 -3.96
C GLY A 249 -26.02 -7.49 -3.17
N LYS A 250 -26.39 -7.72 -1.93
CA LYS A 250 -26.82 -6.68 -1.00
C LYS A 250 -25.65 -6.32 -0.08
N ALA A 251 -25.35 -5.03 0.03
CA ALA A 251 -24.48 -4.44 1.03
C ALA A 251 -25.37 -3.86 2.14
N GLU A 252 -25.41 -4.52 3.30
CA GLU A 252 -26.23 -4.06 4.44
C GLU A 252 -25.57 -2.85 5.11
N ALA A 253 -26.40 -1.91 5.59
CA ALA A 253 -25.96 -0.72 6.31
C ALA A 253 -25.04 -1.01 7.48
N GLY A 254 -23.91 -0.32 7.58
CA GLY A 254 -22.93 -0.47 8.65
C GLY A 254 -22.21 -1.81 8.69
N LYS A 255 -22.21 -2.60 7.58
CA LYS A 255 -21.63 -3.94 7.55
C LYS A 255 -20.64 -4.15 6.41
N GLU A 256 -19.83 -5.18 6.58
CA GLU A 256 -18.99 -5.75 5.54
C GLU A 256 -19.70 -6.94 4.87
N VAL A 257 -19.42 -7.13 3.59
CA VAL A 257 -19.87 -8.29 2.82
C VAL A 257 -18.76 -8.74 1.87
N VAL A 258 -18.58 -10.06 1.75
CA VAL A 258 -17.58 -10.64 0.84
C VAL A 258 -18.25 -11.15 -0.42
N PHE A 259 -17.81 -10.62 -1.57
CA PHE A 259 -18.18 -11.12 -2.89
C PHE A 259 -17.12 -12.09 -3.38
N THR A 260 -17.53 -13.33 -3.68
CA THR A 260 -16.66 -14.35 -4.27
C THR A 260 -16.92 -14.48 -5.75
N GLN A 261 -15.85 -14.51 -6.55
CA GLN A 261 -15.93 -14.59 -8.00
C GLN A 261 -14.85 -15.56 -8.52
N GLN A 262 -15.05 -16.03 -9.73
CA GLN A 262 -14.05 -16.81 -10.45
C GLN A 262 -13.81 -16.16 -11.81
N LEU A 263 -12.55 -16.16 -12.26
CA LEU A 263 -12.13 -15.51 -13.47
C LEU A 263 -11.18 -16.44 -14.23
N THR A 264 -11.45 -16.66 -15.52
CA THR A 264 -10.64 -17.52 -16.39
C THR A 264 -9.83 -16.66 -17.36
N VAL A 265 -8.50 -16.79 -17.29
CA VAL A 265 -7.56 -16.11 -18.17
C VAL A 265 -7.07 -17.09 -19.22
N LYS A 266 -7.29 -16.76 -20.49
CA LYS A 266 -6.82 -17.58 -21.61
C LYS A 266 -5.36 -17.27 -21.94
N GLN A 267 -4.55 -18.32 -22.20
CA GLN A 267 -3.14 -18.19 -22.52
C GLN A 267 -2.39 -17.24 -21.57
N PRO A 268 -2.42 -17.53 -20.24
CA PRO A 268 -1.86 -16.60 -19.26
C PRO A 268 -0.35 -16.47 -19.39
N GLN A 269 0.15 -15.26 -19.21
CA GLN A 269 1.57 -15.03 -18.94
C GLN A 269 1.80 -15.25 -17.44
N LEU A 270 2.69 -16.17 -17.10
CA LEU A 270 2.95 -16.52 -15.71
C LEU A 270 3.99 -15.58 -15.10
N TRP A 271 3.80 -15.26 -13.83
CA TRP A 271 4.83 -14.61 -13.03
C TRP A 271 5.93 -15.62 -12.69
N ASP A 272 7.18 -15.28 -12.99
CA ASP A 272 8.35 -16.09 -12.69
C ASP A 272 9.52 -15.17 -12.29
N ILE A 273 10.53 -15.72 -11.62
CA ILE A 273 11.72 -14.96 -11.21
C ILE A 273 12.54 -14.40 -12.38
N ASP A 274 12.43 -15.00 -13.56
CA ASP A 274 13.11 -14.56 -14.78
C ASP A 274 12.22 -13.65 -15.64
N THR A 275 10.90 -13.84 -15.58
CA THR A 275 9.89 -13.09 -16.33
C THR A 275 8.73 -12.70 -15.39
N PRO A 276 8.93 -11.69 -14.53
CA PRO A 276 7.96 -11.32 -13.49
C PRO A 276 6.77 -10.53 -14.06
N TYR A 277 5.89 -11.22 -14.79
CA TYR A 277 4.75 -10.61 -15.44
C TYR A 277 3.62 -10.31 -14.47
N LEU A 278 3.13 -9.08 -14.47
CA LEU A 278 2.05 -8.61 -13.62
C LEU A 278 0.85 -8.16 -14.44
N TYR A 279 -0.31 -8.61 -14.02
CA TYR A 279 -1.61 -8.09 -14.41
C TYR A 279 -2.09 -7.05 -13.40
N THR A 280 -3.11 -6.28 -13.77
CA THR A 280 -3.84 -5.41 -12.86
C THR A 280 -5.29 -5.85 -12.79
N LEU A 281 -5.74 -6.28 -11.60
CA LEU A 281 -7.15 -6.49 -11.34
C LEU A 281 -7.78 -5.14 -11.02
N VAL A 282 -8.76 -4.72 -11.82
CA VAL A 282 -9.58 -3.54 -11.59
C VAL A 282 -10.94 -3.99 -11.05
N THR A 283 -11.21 -3.69 -9.80
CA THR A 283 -12.48 -3.98 -9.13
C THR A 283 -13.32 -2.71 -9.05
N LYS A 284 -14.49 -2.70 -9.69
CA LYS A 284 -15.47 -1.60 -9.62
C LYS A 284 -16.66 -2.03 -8.80
N VAL A 285 -17.11 -1.17 -7.92
CA VAL A 285 -18.36 -1.31 -7.18
C VAL A 285 -19.40 -0.43 -7.87
N MET A 286 -20.43 -1.03 -8.43
CA MET A 286 -21.46 -0.33 -9.19
C MET A 286 -22.79 -0.33 -8.42
N ARG A 287 -23.45 0.81 -8.38
CA ARG A 287 -24.85 0.96 -7.98
C ARG A 287 -25.63 1.43 -9.20
N ASN A 288 -26.42 0.55 -9.79
CA ASN A 288 -26.98 0.76 -11.13
C ASN A 288 -25.86 1.05 -12.16
N GLU A 289 -25.86 2.23 -12.78
CA GLU A 289 -24.83 2.67 -13.73
C GLU A 289 -23.73 3.54 -13.09
N GLU A 290 -23.89 3.89 -11.81
CA GLU A 290 -22.95 4.72 -11.07
C GLU A 290 -21.79 3.87 -10.49
N CYS A 291 -20.56 4.29 -10.73
CA CYS A 291 -19.37 3.68 -10.10
C CYS A 291 -19.15 4.31 -8.72
N MET A 292 -19.40 3.52 -7.68
CA MET A 292 -19.25 3.95 -6.28
C MET A 292 -17.81 3.88 -5.80
N ASP A 293 -17.05 2.92 -6.31
CA ASP A 293 -15.63 2.74 -5.99
C ASP A 293 -14.89 2.04 -7.12
N ARG A 294 -13.59 2.33 -7.22
CA ARG A 294 -12.66 1.66 -8.13
C ARG A 294 -11.37 1.34 -7.38
N TYR A 295 -11.08 0.06 -7.22
CA TYR A 295 -9.91 -0.47 -6.53
C TYR A 295 -9.01 -1.24 -7.49
N THR A 296 -7.70 -1.12 -7.37
CA THR A 296 -6.74 -1.83 -8.23
C THR A 296 -5.83 -2.71 -7.39
N THR A 297 -5.55 -3.91 -7.90
CA THR A 297 -4.68 -4.90 -7.24
C THR A 297 -3.72 -5.48 -8.27
N PRO A 298 -2.41 -5.40 -8.06
CA PRO A 298 -1.44 -6.15 -8.86
C PRO A 298 -1.65 -7.65 -8.71
N VAL A 299 -1.54 -8.41 -9.79
CA VAL A 299 -1.74 -9.86 -9.81
C VAL A 299 -0.66 -10.55 -10.63
N GLY A 300 0.10 -11.44 -10.01
CA GLY A 300 0.98 -12.37 -10.71
C GLY A 300 0.37 -13.77 -10.70
N ILE A 301 0.13 -14.34 -11.87
CA ILE A 301 -0.39 -15.70 -12.03
C ILE A 301 0.75 -16.68 -11.91
N ARG A 302 0.73 -17.52 -10.89
CA ARG A 302 1.78 -18.51 -10.66
C ARG A 302 1.27 -19.73 -9.89
N THR A 303 2.03 -20.80 -9.96
CA THR A 303 1.91 -21.97 -9.06
C THR A 303 3.25 -22.29 -8.44
N PHE A 304 3.24 -22.78 -7.22
CA PHE A 304 4.46 -23.31 -6.59
C PHE A 304 4.14 -24.54 -5.74
N SER A 305 5.15 -25.37 -5.54
CA SER A 305 5.04 -26.52 -4.65
C SER A 305 6.37 -26.88 -4.00
N PHE A 306 6.26 -27.60 -2.89
CA PHE A 306 7.40 -28.20 -2.19
C PHE A 306 7.28 -29.72 -2.25
N ASP A 307 8.34 -30.36 -2.65
CA ASP A 307 8.45 -31.81 -2.68
C ASP A 307 9.70 -32.27 -1.94
N ALA A 308 9.57 -33.32 -1.14
CA ALA A 308 10.69 -33.81 -0.32
C ALA A 308 11.90 -34.29 -1.13
N ARG A 309 11.71 -34.68 -2.39
CA ARG A 309 12.76 -35.15 -3.29
C ARG A 309 13.20 -34.13 -4.31
N LYS A 310 12.24 -33.34 -4.83
CA LYS A 310 12.48 -32.36 -5.90
C LYS A 310 12.76 -30.95 -5.37
N GLY A 311 12.45 -30.69 -4.09
CA GLY A 311 12.59 -29.37 -3.49
C GLY A 311 11.48 -28.41 -3.93
N PHE A 312 11.82 -27.14 -4.08
CA PHE A 312 10.91 -26.09 -4.50
C PHE A 312 10.74 -26.07 -6.02
N THR A 313 9.48 -25.93 -6.46
CA THR A 313 9.15 -25.71 -7.87
C THR A 313 8.30 -24.46 -8.03
N LEU A 314 8.61 -23.67 -9.06
CA LEU A 314 7.81 -22.52 -9.49
C LEU A 314 7.31 -22.81 -10.92
N ASN A 315 6.00 -22.73 -11.12
CA ASN A 315 5.35 -23.05 -12.40
C ASN A 315 5.75 -24.42 -12.97
N GLY A 316 5.89 -25.43 -12.10
CA GLY A 316 6.31 -26.78 -12.46
C GLY A 316 7.81 -26.94 -12.73
N ARG A 317 8.60 -25.86 -12.76
CA ARG A 317 10.05 -25.88 -12.94
C ARG A 317 10.75 -25.94 -11.58
N GLN A 318 11.66 -26.92 -11.41
CA GLN A 318 12.51 -26.97 -10.22
C GLN A 318 13.37 -25.72 -10.16
N THR A 319 13.30 -25.03 -9.04
CA THR A 319 13.97 -23.72 -8.85
C THR A 319 14.80 -23.77 -7.58
N LYS A 320 16.10 -23.50 -7.71
CA LYS A 320 16.96 -23.33 -6.55
C LYS A 320 16.80 -21.92 -5.97
N ILE A 321 16.57 -21.83 -4.67
CA ILE A 321 16.47 -20.56 -3.97
C ILE A 321 17.89 -20.15 -3.52
N ASN A 322 18.41 -19.08 -4.11
CA ASN A 322 19.62 -18.40 -3.71
C ASN A 322 19.19 -17.12 -2.99
N GLY A 323 19.05 -17.17 -1.68
CA GLY A 323 18.43 -16.11 -0.90
C GLY A 323 19.37 -15.49 0.12
N VAL A 324 19.02 -14.27 0.56
CA VAL A 324 19.65 -13.55 1.65
C VAL A 324 18.62 -13.17 2.70
N CYS A 325 19.07 -12.95 3.93
CA CYS A 325 18.29 -12.26 4.96
C CYS A 325 18.55 -10.76 4.82
N MET A 326 17.48 -9.96 4.81
CA MET A 326 17.58 -8.50 4.77
C MET A 326 16.90 -7.89 6.00
N HIS A 327 17.58 -6.96 6.64
CA HIS A 327 16.94 -5.97 7.49
C HIS A 327 16.44 -4.80 6.65
N HIS A 328 15.67 -3.91 7.24
CA HIS A 328 14.97 -2.85 6.52
C HIS A 328 15.76 -1.54 6.42
N ASP A 329 16.95 -1.45 7.02
CA ASP A 329 17.77 -0.24 6.98
C ASP A 329 18.41 -0.01 5.60
N LEU A 330 18.67 1.24 5.31
CA LEU A 330 19.19 1.73 4.03
C LEU A 330 20.54 2.47 4.20
N GLY A 331 21.35 2.03 5.15
CA GLY A 331 22.67 2.60 5.45
C GLY A 331 22.58 4.06 5.92
N CYS A 332 23.14 5.00 5.19
CA CYS A 332 23.15 6.43 5.56
C CYS A 332 21.76 7.09 5.58
N LEU A 333 20.73 6.43 5.07
CA LEU A 333 19.34 6.89 5.17
C LEU A 333 18.64 6.37 6.44
N GLY A 334 19.34 5.57 7.26
CA GLY A 334 18.72 4.90 8.39
C GLY A 334 17.61 3.96 7.96
N ALA A 335 16.50 3.98 8.68
CA ALA A 335 15.32 3.20 8.35
C ALA A 335 14.32 3.95 7.44
N ALA A 336 14.55 5.24 7.18
CA ALA A 336 13.67 6.05 6.34
C ALA A 336 13.54 5.44 4.94
N VAL A 337 12.34 4.96 4.60
CA VAL A 337 12.08 4.24 3.34
C VAL A 337 12.34 5.15 2.14
N ASN A 338 13.14 4.64 1.22
CA ASN A 338 13.40 5.24 -0.07
C ASN A 338 13.36 4.15 -1.14
N THR A 339 12.33 4.19 -1.98
CA THR A 339 12.09 3.16 -3.01
C THR A 339 13.29 2.95 -3.93
N ARG A 340 13.99 4.03 -4.34
CA ARG A 340 15.18 3.91 -5.19
C ARG A 340 16.36 3.25 -4.48
N ALA A 341 16.52 3.51 -3.18
CA ALA A 341 17.58 2.85 -2.39
C ALA A 341 17.30 1.35 -2.23
N ILE A 342 16.05 0.97 -1.95
CA ILE A 342 15.64 -0.45 -1.90
C ILE A 342 15.87 -1.11 -3.28
N GLU A 343 15.44 -0.46 -4.35
CA GLU A 343 15.65 -0.96 -5.72
C GLU A 343 17.14 -1.19 -6.01
N ARG A 344 18.00 -0.26 -5.59
CA ARG A 344 19.47 -0.42 -5.73
C ARG A 344 19.98 -1.65 -4.98
N GLN A 345 19.53 -1.89 -3.74
CA GLN A 345 19.91 -3.09 -2.99
C GLN A 345 19.50 -4.35 -3.76
N LEU A 346 18.26 -4.40 -4.26
CA LEU A 346 17.74 -5.53 -5.03
C LEU A 346 18.50 -5.73 -6.36
N GLN A 347 18.87 -4.66 -7.05
CA GLN A 347 19.69 -4.73 -8.25
C GLN A 347 21.05 -5.40 -7.97
N ILE A 348 21.74 -4.98 -6.92
CA ILE A 348 23.01 -5.59 -6.48
C ILE A 348 22.83 -7.07 -6.16
N LEU A 349 21.77 -7.42 -5.43
CA LEU A 349 21.47 -8.81 -5.10
C LEU A 349 21.19 -9.64 -6.35
N LYS A 350 20.46 -9.09 -7.32
CA LYS A 350 20.19 -9.75 -8.61
C LYS A 350 21.49 -10.01 -9.39
N GLU A 351 22.40 -9.02 -9.44
CA GLU A 351 23.72 -9.14 -10.05
C GLU A 351 24.59 -10.22 -9.37
N MET A 352 24.44 -10.41 -8.07
CA MET A 352 25.07 -11.49 -7.30
C MET A 352 24.47 -12.88 -7.56
N GLY A 353 23.38 -12.98 -8.31
CA GLY A 353 22.64 -14.21 -8.56
C GLY A 353 21.62 -14.58 -7.49
N CYS A 354 21.22 -13.65 -6.62
CA CYS A 354 20.13 -13.84 -5.68
C CYS A 354 18.78 -13.80 -6.38
N ASN A 355 17.88 -14.67 -5.96
CA ASN A 355 16.50 -14.72 -6.41
C ASN A 355 15.49 -14.83 -5.25
N GLY A 356 15.97 -14.76 -4.00
CA GLY A 356 15.13 -14.91 -2.82
C GLY A 356 15.54 -13.98 -1.68
N ILE A 357 14.56 -13.54 -0.89
CA ILE A 357 14.75 -12.67 0.25
C ILE A 357 13.95 -13.22 1.43
N ARG A 358 14.56 -13.23 2.60
CA ARG A 358 13.87 -13.36 3.88
C ARG A 358 13.85 -12.01 4.56
N CYS A 359 12.64 -11.53 4.88
CA CYS A 359 12.45 -10.29 5.63
C CYS A 359 12.77 -10.52 7.10
N SER A 360 13.98 -10.22 7.52
CA SER A 360 14.46 -10.46 8.90
C SER A 360 14.24 -9.24 9.77
N HIS A 361 13.61 -9.32 10.87
CA HIS A 361 12.67 -10.32 11.38
C HIS A 361 11.36 -9.61 11.66
N ASN A 362 10.75 -9.04 10.63
CA ASN A 362 9.58 -8.17 10.73
C ASN A 362 8.92 -7.95 9.36
N PRO A 363 7.67 -7.52 9.31
CA PRO A 363 7.00 -7.14 8.08
C PRO A 363 7.77 -6.05 7.32
N PRO A 364 8.06 -6.24 6.03
CA PRO A 364 8.81 -5.29 5.23
C PRO A 364 7.98 -4.04 4.90
N ALA A 365 8.63 -3.03 4.33
CA ALA A 365 7.95 -1.93 3.69
C ALA A 365 7.20 -2.43 2.45
N PRO A 366 5.99 -1.90 2.15
CA PRO A 366 5.24 -2.29 0.95
C PRO A 366 6.07 -2.17 -0.34
N GLU A 367 6.92 -1.15 -0.43
CA GLU A 367 7.80 -0.89 -1.58
C GLU A 367 8.78 -2.03 -1.85
N LEU A 368 9.23 -2.75 -0.80
CA LEU A 368 10.11 -3.91 -0.98
C LEU A 368 9.36 -5.02 -1.73
N LEU A 369 8.13 -5.32 -1.33
CA LEU A 369 7.33 -6.37 -1.97
C LEU A 369 6.94 -5.99 -3.40
N ASP A 370 6.54 -4.74 -3.63
CA ASP A 370 6.24 -4.19 -4.96
C ASP A 370 7.46 -4.32 -5.89
N LEU A 371 8.66 -4.06 -5.38
CA LEU A 371 9.90 -4.23 -6.13
C LEU A 371 10.21 -5.71 -6.36
N CYS A 372 10.03 -6.57 -5.37
CA CYS A 372 10.22 -8.02 -5.50
C CYS A 372 9.28 -8.60 -6.57
N ASP A 373 8.03 -8.15 -6.60
CA ASP A 373 7.05 -8.56 -7.62
C ASP A 373 7.51 -8.19 -9.03
N ARG A 374 8.04 -6.96 -9.21
CA ARG A 374 8.49 -6.46 -10.52
C ARG A 374 9.86 -6.96 -10.95
N MET A 375 10.74 -7.26 -9.99
CA MET A 375 12.12 -7.67 -10.28
C MET A 375 12.30 -9.20 -10.24
N GLY A 376 11.28 -9.96 -9.87
CA GLY A 376 11.32 -11.42 -9.84
C GLY A 376 12.15 -11.97 -8.68
N PHE A 377 11.84 -11.55 -7.45
CA PHE A 377 12.34 -12.17 -6.23
C PHE A 377 11.23 -12.97 -5.57
N ILE A 378 11.56 -14.13 -5.01
CA ILE A 378 10.68 -14.85 -4.09
C ILE A 378 10.96 -14.40 -2.67
N VAL A 379 9.92 -14.22 -1.86
CA VAL A 379 10.01 -13.64 -0.53
C VAL A 379 9.47 -14.59 0.53
N MET A 380 10.30 -14.87 1.55
CA MET A 380 9.84 -15.38 2.83
C MET A 380 9.52 -14.16 3.69
N ASP A 381 8.24 -13.91 3.85
CA ASP A 381 7.72 -12.78 4.59
C ASP A 381 7.55 -13.13 6.07
N GLU A 382 8.12 -12.29 6.97
CA GLU A 382 8.26 -12.66 8.38
C GLU A 382 7.52 -11.67 9.28
N ALA A 383 6.69 -12.21 10.17
CA ALA A 383 5.84 -11.41 11.04
C ALA A 383 6.57 -10.84 12.27
N PHE A 384 7.32 -11.68 12.99
CA PHE A 384 7.87 -11.33 14.32
C PHE A 384 9.27 -11.90 14.52
N ASP A 385 10.11 -11.17 15.27
CA ASP A 385 11.38 -11.73 15.79
C ASP A 385 11.18 -12.54 17.07
N MET A 386 10.24 -12.15 17.92
CA MET A 386 9.96 -12.79 19.21
C MET A 386 8.46 -12.92 19.44
N TRP A 387 8.10 -13.87 20.31
CA TRP A 387 6.74 -14.05 20.77
C TRP A 387 6.62 -13.63 22.23
N ARG A 388 6.20 -14.54 23.13
CA ARG A 388 6.07 -14.28 24.57
C ARG A 388 7.39 -14.20 25.32
N LYS A 389 8.46 -14.86 24.78
CA LYS A 389 9.77 -14.86 25.40
C LYS A 389 10.62 -13.72 24.86
N LYS A 390 11.04 -12.83 25.75
CA LYS A 390 11.93 -11.71 25.42
C LYS A 390 13.27 -12.18 24.86
N LYS A 391 13.76 -11.44 23.88
CA LYS A 391 15.15 -11.50 23.36
C LYS A 391 15.95 -10.27 23.77
N THR A 392 15.29 -9.14 24.01
CA THR A 392 15.86 -7.90 24.56
C THR A 392 14.98 -7.33 25.69
N ALA A 393 15.45 -6.29 26.39
CA ALA A 393 14.79 -5.78 27.58
C ALA A 393 13.38 -5.24 27.30
N HIS A 394 13.20 -4.53 26.19
CA HIS A 394 12.00 -3.76 25.88
C HIS A 394 11.37 -4.15 24.54
N ASP A 395 11.58 -5.38 24.08
CA ASP A 395 11.10 -5.85 22.78
C ASP A 395 9.57 -6.09 22.73
N TYR A 396 9.10 -6.50 21.57
CA TYR A 396 7.67 -6.70 21.28
C TYR A 396 7.00 -7.78 22.16
N ALA A 397 7.76 -8.66 22.83
CA ALA A 397 7.19 -9.69 23.70
C ALA A 397 6.26 -9.11 24.80
N ARG A 398 6.48 -7.85 25.21
CA ARG A 398 5.63 -7.15 26.19
C ARG A 398 4.23 -6.84 25.65
N TYR A 399 4.07 -6.72 24.33
CA TYR A 399 2.80 -6.45 23.66
C TYR A 399 2.18 -7.69 23.01
N PHE A 400 2.94 -8.76 22.85
CA PHE A 400 2.59 -9.92 22.06
C PHE A 400 1.21 -10.50 22.41
N ASN A 401 0.90 -10.71 23.70
CA ASN A 401 -0.34 -11.33 24.12
C ASN A 401 -1.59 -10.52 23.71
N GLU A 402 -1.47 -9.20 23.65
CA GLU A 402 -2.58 -8.29 23.35
C GLU A 402 -2.70 -8.02 21.84
N TRP A 403 -1.57 -7.95 21.14
CA TRP A 403 -1.52 -7.38 19.80
C TRP A 403 -1.26 -8.37 18.66
N HIS A 404 -0.71 -9.55 18.95
CA HIS A 404 -0.23 -10.46 17.90
C HIS A 404 -1.29 -10.89 16.89
N GLU A 405 -2.56 -11.11 17.33
CA GLU A 405 -3.62 -11.51 16.42
C GLU A 405 -3.94 -10.39 15.42
N ARG A 406 -4.04 -9.15 15.92
CA ARG A 406 -4.30 -8.00 15.08
C ARG A 406 -3.13 -7.73 14.12
N ASP A 407 -1.91 -7.70 14.65
CA ASP A 407 -0.72 -7.41 13.86
C ASP A 407 -0.47 -8.48 12.80
N LEU A 408 -0.67 -9.77 13.13
CA LEU A 408 -0.57 -10.88 12.17
C LEU A 408 -1.66 -10.79 11.10
N ASN A 409 -2.89 -10.44 11.47
CA ASN A 409 -3.98 -10.29 10.53
C ASN A 409 -3.72 -9.13 9.55
N ASP A 410 -3.34 -7.96 10.06
CA ASP A 410 -3.01 -6.79 9.24
C ASP A 410 -1.84 -7.11 8.27
N PHE A 411 -0.81 -7.81 8.74
CA PHE A 411 0.31 -8.28 7.95
C PHE A 411 -0.11 -9.17 6.78
N ILE A 412 -0.90 -10.22 7.06
CA ILE A 412 -1.34 -11.15 6.02
C ILE A 412 -2.29 -10.45 5.02
N LEU A 413 -3.23 -9.64 5.51
CA LEU A 413 -4.17 -8.93 4.64
C LEU A 413 -3.47 -7.98 3.69
N ARG A 414 -2.43 -7.27 4.17
CA ARG A 414 -1.64 -6.35 3.37
C ARG A 414 -0.88 -7.06 2.26
N ASP A 415 -0.22 -8.18 2.59
CA ASP A 415 0.81 -8.74 1.72
C ASP A 415 0.35 -9.97 0.90
N ARG A 416 -0.85 -10.51 1.17
CA ARG A 416 -1.36 -11.77 0.58
C ARG A 416 -1.51 -11.79 -0.95
N ASN A 417 -1.52 -10.63 -1.61
CA ASN A 417 -1.67 -10.56 -3.06
C ASN A 417 -0.34 -10.48 -3.81
N HIS A 418 0.80 -10.31 -3.11
CA HIS A 418 2.11 -10.25 -3.73
C HIS A 418 2.52 -11.61 -4.30
N PRO A 419 2.72 -11.75 -5.63
CA PRO A 419 3.17 -13.02 -6.20
C PRO A 419 4.57 -13.41 -5.77
N SER A 420 5.39 -12.48 -5.34
CA SER A 420 6.72 -12.73 -4.75
C SER A 420 6.64 -13.51 -3.43
N VAL A 421 5.62 -13.29 -2.61
CA VAL A 421 5.47 -13.96 -1.31
C VAL A 421 5.06 -15.43 -1.52
N PHE A 422 5.93 -16.36 -1.15
CA PHE A 422 5.72 -17.80 -1.27
C PHE A 422 5.68 -18.52 0.08
N MET A 423 6.14 -17.88 1.13
CA MET A 423 6.18 -18.44 2.48
C MET A 423 5.95 -17.36 3.52
N TRP A 424 5.15 -17.70 4.51
CA TRP A 424 4.92 -16.87 5.70
C TRP A 424 5.73 -17.44 6.85
N SER A 425 6.56 -16.60 7.46
CA SER A 425 7.32 -16.94 8.66
C SER A 425 6.70 -16.24 9.87
N ILE A 426 6.49 -16.99 10.92
CA ILE A 426 5.92 -16.45 12.17
C ILE A 426 6.99 -16.16 13.22
N GLY A 427 8.28 -16.27 12.86
CA GLY A 427 9.44 -15.96 13.72
C GLY A 427 10.40 -17.11 13.86
#